data_0d405a35e30cda36bdee5dffdd994a5c
#
_entry.id   0d405a35e30cda36bdee5dffdd994a5c
#
_cell.length_a   1.000
_cell.length_b   1.000
_cell.length_c   1.000
_cell.angle_alpha   90.00
_cell.angle_beta   90.00
_cell.angle_gamma   90.00
#
_symmetry.space_group_name_H-M   'P 1'
#
loop_
_entity.id
_entity.type
_entity.pdbx_description
1 polymer ?
#
loop_
_entity_poly.entity_id
_entity_poly.type
_entity_poly.pdbx_seq_one_letter_code
_entity_poly.pdbx_strand_id
1 'polypeptide(L)'
;MFDTVILLTGPIERTVLPSALLGHNPDLTVLPIERASELAELNADLLARSRLVAFVTPVIVPGWLLSQLGYGAFNFHPGPPSYPGWAPSHFALYDQATEFGATAHAMVEQVDAGPIIEFVSFPIPPHASVLGLEGLAYAHLAFLFWRMAKWLALDEVPPPALSVQWSNRKYSRKKYRAMCDIPLDISKGELEHRLKIFGGNYFGVSPAIHLHGVEFRAVTQPSAVAEIEMLGRD
;
A
#
# COMPACT_ATOMS: atom_id res chain seq x y z
N MET A 1 15.42 -3.60 25.78
CA MET A 1 16.33 -4.00 24.68
C MET A 1 15.48 -4.42 23.51
N PHE A 2 15.76 -3.94 22.32
CA PHE A 2 15.11 -4.31 21.06
C PHE A 2 15.48 -5.75 20.66
N ASP A 3 14.49 -6.60 20.45
CA ASP A 3 14.69 -7.99 20.06
C ASP A 3 13.60 -8.55 19.14
N THR A 4 12.57 -7.77 18.86
CA THR A 4 11.42 -8.27 18.10
C THR A 4 10.98 -7.30 17.01
N VAL A 5 10.74 -7.82 15.81
CA VAL A 5 10.01 -7.14 14.72
C VAL A 5 8.66 -7.81 14.52
N ILE A 6 7.60 -7.06 14.76
CA ILE A 6 6.24 -7.44 14.38
C ILE A 6 6.07 -7.06 12.91
N LEU A 7 5.96 -8.06 12.03
CA LEU A 7 5.85 -7.88 10.58
C LEU A 7 4.39 -8.02 10.15
N LEU A 8 3.70 -6.91 9.98
CA LEU A 8 2.30 -6.85 9.55
C LEU A 8 2.22 -6.84 8.03
N THR A 9 1.86 -7.97 7.43
CA THR A 9 1.92 -8.14 5.97
C THR A 9 1.05 -9.30 5.49
N GLY A 10 0.95 -9.47 4.16
CA GLY A 10 0.20 -10.56 3.54
C GLY A 10 0.92 -11.92 3.56
N PRO A 11 0.23 -12.98 3.07
CA PRO A 11 0.72 -14.35 3.15
C PRO A 11 1.98 -14.64 2.31
N ILE A 12 2.22 -13.87 1.25
CA ILE A 12 3.42 -14.04 0.40
C ILE A 12 4.63 -13.43 1.10
N GLU A 13 4.53 -12.19 1.51
CA GLU A 13 5.61 -11.41 2.11
C GLU A 13 6.06 -11.98 3.46
N ARG A 14 5.13 -12.54 4.24
CA ARG A 14 5.45 -13.20 5.53
C ARG A 14 6.43 -14.36 5.41
N THR A 15 6.57 -14.95 4.22
CA THR A 15 7.52 -16.04 3.96
C THR A 15 8.87 -15.55 3.48
N VAL A 16 8.93 -14.36 2.89
CA VAL A 16 10.14 -13.83 2.22
C VAL A 16 10.83 -12.74 3.04
N LEU A 17 10.09 -11.77 3.54
CA LEU A 17 10.68 -10.60 4.22
C LEU A 17 11.44 -10.92 5.51
N PRO A 18 11.05 -11.93 6.33
CA PRO A 18 11.82 -12.29 7.52
C PRO A 18 13.29 -12.62 7.22
N SER A 19 13.58 -13.27 6.10
CA SER A 19 14.93 -13.63 5.72
C SER A 19 15.86 -12.43 5.54
N ALA A 20 15.32 -11.31 5.04
CA ALA A 20 16.09 -10.07 4.89
C ALA A 20 16.49 -9.46 6.24
N LEU A 21 15.64 -9.58 7.26
CA LEU A 21 15.92 -9.11 8.62
C LEU A 21 16.88 -10.04 9.34
N LEU A 22 16.60 -11.34 9.32
CA LEU A 22 17.38 -12.38 9.98
C LEU A 22 18.80 -12.52 9.38
N GLY A 23 18.96 -12.17 8.10
CA GLY A 23 20.29 -12.08 7.48
C GLY A 23 21.22 -11.02 8.11
N HIS A 24 20.66 -10.01 8.76
CA HIS A 24 21.41 -8.99 9.49
C HIS A 24 21.46 -9.24 11.00
N ASN A 25 20.43 -9.83 11.56
CA ASN A 25 20.35 -10.16 12.98
C ASN A 25 19.71 -11.56 13.16
N PRO A 26 20.53 -12.63 13.27
CA PRO A 26 20.00 -13.98 13.44
C PRO A 26 19.26 -14.21 14.75
N ASP A 27 19.53 -13.39 15.77
CA ASP A 27 18.90 -13.51 17.11
C ASP A 27 17.57 -12.74 17.21
N LEU A 28 17.19 -12.02 16.16
CA LEU A 28 15.95 -11.24 16.10
C LEU A 28 14.73 -12.16 16.04
N THR A 29 13.75 -11.92 16.88
CA THR A 29 12.44 -12.53 16.73
C THR A 29 11.65 -11.77 15.64
N VAL A 30 11.29 -12.43 14.56
CA VAL A 30 10.37 -11.86 13.56
C VAL A 30 9.01 -12.53 13.72
N LEU A 31 7.98 -11.75 14.08
CA LEU A 31 6.61 -12.20 14.32
C LEU A 31 5.71 -11.75 13.16
N PRO A 32 5.41 -12.60 12.16
CA PRO A 32 4.50 -12.26 11.09
C PRO A 32 3.06 -12.22 11.58
N ILE A 33 2.35 -11.14 11.23
CA ILE A 33 0.93 -10.91 11.56
C ILE A 33 0.21 -10.52 10.27
N GLU A 34 -1.00 -11.01 10.07
CA GLU A 34 -1.80 -10.74 8.88
C GLU A 34 -3.10 -9.99 9.20
N ARG A 35 -3.62 -10.15 10.42
CA ARG A 35 -4.96 -9.65 10.78
C ARG A 35 -4.94 -8.73 11.99
N ALA A 36 -5.91 -7.81 12.02
CA ALA A 36 -6.09 -6.88 13.14
C ALA A 36 -6.37 -7.59 14.48
N SER A 37 -7.04 -8.76 14.45
CA SER A 37 -7.29 -9.58 15.65
C SER A 37 -6.01 -10.07 16.30
N GLU A 38 -5.02 -10.47 15.49
CA GLU A 38 -3.72 -10.93 16.00
C GLU A 38 -2.92 -9.79 16.66
N LEU A 39 -3.04 -8.55 16.13
CA LEU A 39 -2.46 -7.37 16.77
C LEU A 39 -3.06 -7.09 18.15
N ALA A 40 -4.35 -7.34 18.32
CA ALA A 40 -5.06 -7.11 19.58
C ALA A 40 -4.68 -8.12 20.69
N GLU A 41 -4.10 -9.25 20.33
CA GLU A 41 -3.64 -10.30 21.25
C GLU A 41 -2.23 -10.06 21.80
N LEU A 42 -1.50 -9.06 21.25
CA LEU A 42 -0.15 -8.73 21.69
C LEU A 42 -0.16 -8.07 23.07
N ASN A 43 0.69 -8.56 23.96
CA ASN A 43 0.81 -7.98 25.29
C ASN A 43 1.80 -6.80 25.36
N ALA A 44 1.69 -5.98 26.40
CA ALA A 44 2.47 -4.78 26.57
C ALA A 44 3.99 -5.04 26.67
N ASP A 45 4.40 -6.14 27.30
CA ASP A 45 5.82 -6.48 27.45
C ASP A 45 6.46 -6.81 26.09
N LEU A 46 5.73 -7.47 25.21
CA LEU A 46 6.17 -7.72 23.84
C LEU A 46 6.24 -6.41 23.05
N LEU A 47 5.20 -5.57 23.11
CA LEU A 47 5.17 -4.29 22.40
C LEU A 47 6.32 -3.37 22.83
N ALA A 48 6.64 -3.30 24.12
CA ALA A 48 7.70 -2.46 24.68
C ALA A 48 9.10 -2.81 24.15
N ARG A 49 9.34 -4.04 23.69
CA ARG A 49 10.61 -4.48 23.09
C ARG A 49 10.56 -4.66 21.58
N SER A 50 9.44 -4.30 20.97
CA SER A 50 9.19 -4.52 19.54
C SER A 50 9.21 -3.24 18.73
N ARG A 51 9.54 -3.45 17.45
CA ARG A 51 9.27 -2.55 16.33
C ARG A 51 8.16 -3.17 15.47
N LEU A 52 7.20 -2.36 15.02
CA LEU A 52 6.21 -2.81 14.04
C LEU A 52 6.63 -2.35 12.64
N VAL A 53 6.59 -3.26 11.69
CA VAL A 53 6.81 -2.98 10.27
C VAL A 53 5.61 -3.47 9.49
N ALA A 54 4.87 -2.52 8.89
CA ALA A 54 3.75 -2.80 7.99
C ALA A 54 4.23 -2.76 6.54
N PHE A 55 3.86 -3.78 5.75
CA PHE A 55 4.24 -3.87 4.34
C PHE A 55 3.02 -4.31 3.52
N VAL A 56 2.54 -3.41 2.65
CA VAL A 56 1.40 -3.64 1.73
C VAL A 56 0.21 -4.31 2.44
N THR A 57 -0.23 -3.77 3.56
CA THR A 57 -1.33 -4.31 4.34
C THR A 57 -2.54 -3.37 4.36
N PRO A 58 -3.78 -3.88 4.31
CA PRO A 58 -4.97 -3.08 4.52
C PRO A 58 -5.33 -2.86 6.00
N VAL A 59 -4.56 -3.45 6.92
CA VAL A 59 -4.82 -3.38 8.36
C VAL A 59 -4.42 -2.03 8.90
N ILE A 60 -5.35 -1.37 9.58
CA ILE A 60 -5.10 -0.11 10.30
C ILE A 60 -4.62 -0.45 11.71
N VAL A 61 -3.43 0.02 12.04
CA VAL A 61 -2.86 -0.12 13.39
C VAL A 61 -3.43 0.97 14.29
N PRO A 62 -4.11 0.62 15.39
CA PRO A 62 -4.73 1.63 16.25
C PRO A 62 -3.69 2.43 17.04
N GLY A 63 -4.01 3.70 17.33
CA GLY A 63 -3.10 4.63 18.01
C GLY A 63 -2.62 4.14 19.39
N TRP A 64 -3.48 3.44 20.14
CA TRP A 64 -3.10 2.86 21.43
C TRP A 64 -1.98 1.81 21.31
N LEU A 65 -1.94 1.05 20.22
CA LEU A 65 -0.88 0.07 19.97
C LEU A 65 0.41 0.79 19.54
N LEU A 66 0.30 1.78 18.65
CA LEU A 66 1.46 2.58 18.23
C LEU A 66 2.19 3.22 19.43
N SER A 67 1.45 3.68 20.43
CA SER A 67 2.02 4.32 21.63
C SER A 67 2.73 3.34 22.59
N GLN A 68 2.48 2.04 22.47
CA GLN A 68 3.11 1.00 23.32
C GLN A 68 4.37 0.40 22.70
N LEU A 69 4.61 0.64 21.40
CA LEU A 69 5.80 0.11 20.74
C LEU A 69 7.06 0.83 21.20
N GLY A 70 7.99 0.07 21.80
CA GLY A 70 9.23 0.65 22.34
C GLY A 70 10.19 1.17 21.27
N TYR A 71 10.12 0.63 20.04
CA TYR A 71 11.05 0.94 18.93
C TYR A 71 10.34 1.44 17.67
N GLY A 72 9.13 1.98 17.84
CA GLY A 72 8.35 2.66 16.81
C GLY A 72 7.66 1.71 15.83
N ALA A 73 6.93 2.33 14.90
CA ALA A 73 6.20 1.65 13.85
C ALA A 73 6.50 2.31 12.50
N PHE A 74 6.66 1.50 11.47
CA PHE A 74 7.02 1.95 10.12
C PHE A 74 6.14 1.27 9.08
N ASN A 75 5.66 2.06 8.11
CA ASN A 75 4.86 1.56 7.02
C ASN A 75 5.61 1.70 5.70
N PHE A 76 5.54 0.65 4.90
CA PHE A 76 6.01 0.59 3.52
C PHE A 76 4.81 0.74 2.61
N HIS A 77 4.62 1.96 2.11
CA HIS A 77 3.49 2.38 1.28
C HIS A 77 3.84 2.27 -0.21
N PRO A 78 3.04 1.55 -1.05
CA PRO A 78 3.30 1.38 -2.48
C PRO A 78 2.84 2.60 -3.30
N GLY A 79 3.28 3.77 -2.89
CA GLY A 79 2.97 5.05 -3.53
C GLY A 79 3.94 6.14 -3.09
N PRO A 80 4.11 7.20 -3.92
CA PRO A 80 4.92 8.36 -3.55
C PRO A 80 4.20 9.26 -2.54
N PRO A 81 4.90 10.20 -1.90
CA PRO A 81 4.31 11.17 -0.98
C PRO A 81 3.18 12.02 -1.57
N SER A 82 3.10 12.15 -2.90
CA SER A 82 2.03 12.85 -3.61
C SER A 82 0.69 12.11 -3.64
N TYR A 83 0.69 10.79 -3.39
CA TYR A 83 -0.50 9.94 -3.44
C TYR A 83 -0.69 9.13 -2.14
N PRO A 84 -0.90 9.80 -0.98
CA PRO A 84 -1.18 9.11 0.28
C PRO A 84 -2.56 8.45 0.28
N GLY A 85 -2.68 7.30 0.93
CA GLY A 85 -3.95 6.61 1.16
C GLY A 85 -4.23 5.47 0.21
N TRP A 86 -5.49 5.34 -0.18
CA TRP A 86 -6.02 4.18 -0.90
C TRP A 86 -5.81 4.27 -2.41
N ALA A 87 -5.40 3.15 -3.05
CA ALA A 87 -5.28 2.98 -4.50
C ALA A 87 -4.41 4.05 -5.20
N PRO A 88 -3.17 4.31 -4.72
CA PRO A 88 -2.34 5.39 -5.23
C PRO A 88 -2.08 5.28 -6.73
N SER A 89 -1.88 4.07 -7.28
CA SER A 89 -1.63 3.83 -8.70
C SER A 89 -2.79 4.26 -9.60
N HIS A 90 -4.05 4.00 -9.15
CA HIS A 90 -5.23 4.42 -9.88
C HIS A 90 -5.30 5.95 -9.99
N PHE A 91 -5.11 6.64 -8.87
CA PHE A 91 -5.21 8.10 -8.86
C PHE A 91 -4.04 8.77 -9.58
N ALA A 92 -2.84 8.20 -9.52
CA ALA A 92 -1.71 8.71 -10.30
C ALA A 92 -1.95 8.59 -11.80
N LEU A 93 -2.47 7.46 -12.28
CA LEU A 93 -2.82 7.30 -13.70
C LEU A 93 -4.01 8.17 -14.11
N TYR A 94 -5.00 8.34 -13.23
CA TYR A 94 -6.12 9.22 -13.49
C TYR A 94 -5.69 10.69 -13.59
N ASP A 95 -4.81 11.13 -12.70
CA ASP A 95 -4.23 12.48 -12.72
C ASP A 95 -3.16 12.65 -13.83
N GLN A 96 -2.89 11.61 -14.63
CA GLN A 96 -1.88 11.59 -15.70
C GLN A 96 -0.48 11.96 -15.18
N ALA A 97 -0.14 11.49 -13.98
CA ALA A 97 1.17 11.72 -13.39
C ALA A 97 2.28 11.12 -14.28
N THR A 98 3.42 11.79 -14.34
CA THR A 98 4.61 11.34 -15.08
C THR A 98 5.58 10.55 -14.24
N GLU A 99 5.49 10.68 -12.92
CA GLU A 99 6.31 9.98 -11.94
C GLU A 99 5.45 9.29 -10.89
N PHE A 100 5.96 8.19 -10.37
CA PHE A 100 5.38 7.43 -9.28
C PHE A 100 6.48 7.00 -8.30
N GLY A 101 6.15 6.18 -7.29
CA GLY A 101 7.17 5.78 -6.31
C GLY A 101 6.68 4.86 -5.22
N ALA A 102 7.55 4.66 -4.24
CA ALA A 102 7.30 3.90 -3.02
C ALA A 102 7.90 4.64 -1.82
N THR A 103 7.25 4.58 -0.66
CA THR A 103 7.60 5.38 0.51
C THR A 103 7.66 4.53 1.77
N ALA A 104 8.75 4.67 2.55
CA ALA A 104 8.83 4.18 3.92
C ALA A 104 8.68 5.37 4.89
N HIS A 105 7.77 5.26 5.85
CA HIS A 105 7.49 6.34 6.79
C HIS A 105 7.20 5.82 8.20
N ALA A 106 7.44 6.63 9.21
CA ALA A 106 6.98 6.34 10.56
C ALA A 106 5.45 6.39 10.60
N MET A 107 4.85 5.46 11.33
CA MET A 107 3.40 5.42 11.48
C MET A 107 2.96 6.39 12.59
N VAL A 108 1.88 7.06 12.33
CA VAL A 108 1.09 7.86 13.29
C VAL A 108 -0.37 7.41 13.18
N GLU A 109 -1.22 7.84 14.09
CA GLU A 109 -2.64 7.46 14.10
C GLU A 109 -3.34 7.72 12.76
N GLN A 110 -2.94 8.79 12.08
CA GLN A 110 -3.44 9.13 10.76
C GLN A 110 -2.68 8.37 9.68
N VAL A 111 -3.41 7.64 8.82
CA VAL A 111 -2.82 6.87 7.70
C VAL A 111 -2.02 7.78 6.77
N ASP A 112 -0.84 7.33 6.37
CA ASP A 112 0.09 8.00 5.46
C ASP A 112 0.25 9.51 5.76
N ALA A 113 0.60 9.81 7.02
CA ALA A 113 0.77 11.18 7.51
C ALA A 113 2.00 11.36 8.39
N GLY A 114 2.65 10.27 8.79
CA GLY A 114 3.85 10.33 9.62
C GLY A 114 5.11 10.77 8.86
N PRO A 115 6.18 11.07 9.58
CA PRO A 115 7.46 11.48 8.98
C PRO A 115 7.97 10.48 7.96
N ILE A 116 8.33 10.95 6.78
CA ILE A 116 8.90 10.14 5.70
C ILE A 116 10.37 9.87 6.03
N ILE A 117 10.73 8.59 6.03
CA ILE A 117 12.09 8.14 6.35
C ILE A 117 12.90 7.93 5.07
N GLU A 118 12.29 7.30 4.08
CA GLU A 118 12.92 7.02 2.80
C GLU A 118 11.84 6.97 1.71
N PHE A 119 12.17 7.37 0.48
CA PHE A 119 11.30 7.14 -0.66
C PHE A 119 12.10 6.98 -1.95
N VAL A 120 11.51 6.35 -2.92
CA VAL A 120 12.06 6.20 -4.27
C VAL A 120 11.04 6.67 -5.27
N SER A 121 11.49 7.47 -6.25
CA SER A 121 10.69 7.91 -7.40
C SER A 121 11.18 7.22 -8.67
N PHE A 122 10.26 6.96 -9.60
CA PHE A 122 10.55 6.41 -10.92
C PHE A 122 9.54 6.96 -11.94
N PRO A 123 9.93 7.08 -13.23
CA PRO A 123 9.01 7.54 -14.28
C PRO A 123 7.93 6.49 -14.54
N ILE A 124 6.69 6.95 -14.76
CA ILE A 124 5.60 6.07 -15.19
C ILE A 124 5.82 5.72 -16.67
N PRO A 125 5.91 4.42 -17.03
CA PRO A 125 6.07 4.03 -18.42
C PRO A 125 4.89 4.50 -19.29
N PRO A 126 5.12 4.88 -20.56
CA PRO A 126 4.04 5.16 -21.50
C PRO A 126 3.03 4.00 -21.54
N HIS A 127 1.75 4.33 -21.52
CA HIS A 127 0.65 3.37 -21.56
C HIS A 127 0.61 2.36 -20.38
N ALA A 128 1.23 2.69 -19.24
CA ALA A 128 1.16 1.84 -18.07
C ALA A 128 -0.30 1.52 -17.70
N SER A 129 -0.57 0.26 -17.43
CA SER A 129 -1.82 -0.18 -16.80
C SER A 129 -1.72 -0.02 -15.28
N VAL A 130 -2.86 -0.05 -14.60
CA VAL A 130 -2.91 -0.03 -13.13
C VAL A 130 -2.07 -1.18 -12.55
N LEU A 131 -2.28 -2.41 -12.99
CA LEU A 131 -1.53 -3.59 -12.53
C LEU A 131 -0.03 -3.46 -12.84
N GLY A 132 0.34 -2.94 -14.02
CA GLY A 132 1.73 -2.70 -14.36
C GLY A 132 2.39 -1.69 -13.43
N LEU A 133 1.69 -0.59 -13.10
CA LEU A 133 2.20 0.43 -12.18
C LEU A 133 2.26 -0.09 -10.73
N GLU A 134 1.27 -0.88 -10.29
CA GLU A 134 1.30 -1.54 -8.97
C GLU A 134 2.47 -2.51 -8.86
N GLY A 135 2.73 -3.31 -9.91
CA GLY A 135 3.88 -4.22 -9.95
C GLY A 135 5.22 -3.49 -9.86
N LEU A 136 5.38 -2.37 -10.58
CA LEU A 136 6.57 -1.53 -10.48
C LEU A 136 6.72 -0.92 -9.07
N ALA A 137 5.64 -0.38 -8.52
CA ALA A 137 5.65 0.19 -7.17
C ALA A 137 6.03 -0.87 -6.12
N TYR A 138 5.48 -2.08 -6.24
CA TYR A 138 5.80 -3.20 -5.36
C TYR A 138 7.27 -3.59 -5.45
N ALA A 139 7.83 -3.69 -6.66
CA ALA A 139 9.26 -4.02 -6.85
C ALA A 139 10.17 -2.96 -6.19
N HIS A 140 9.87 -1.68 -6.38
CA HIS A 140 10.60 -0.60 -5.74
C HIS A 140 10.43 -0.59 -4.22
N LEU A 141 9.23 -0.92 -3.73
CA LEU A 141 8.94 -1.01 -2.30
C LEU A 141 9.71 -2.18 -1.65
N ALA A 142 9.76 -3.34 -2.30
CA ALA A 142 10.55 -4.49 -1.85
C ALA A 142 12.05 -4.16 -1.81
N PHE A 143 12.55 -3.46 -2.82
CA PHE A 143 13.92 -2.96 -2.84
C PHE A 143 14.20 -1.97 -1.71
N LEU A 144 13.25 -1.06 -1.43
CA LEU A 144 13.33 -0.11 -0.33
C LEU A 144 13.38 -0.83 1.03
N PHE A 145 12.52 -1.83 1.23
CA PHE A 145 12.55 -2.68 2.43
C PHE A 145 13.91 -3.36 2.59
N TRP A 146 14.44 -3.95 1.52
CA TRP A 146 15.73 -4.63 1.55
C TRP A 146 16.88 -3.68 1.90
N ARG A 147 16.91 -2.48 1.35
CA ARG A 147 17.89 -1.42 1.70
C ARG A 147 17.80 -1.05 3.17
N MET A 148 16.61 -1.01 3.74
CA MET A 148 16.37 -0.63 5.14
C MET A 148 16.48 -1.82 6.11
N ALA A 149 16.56 -3.07 5.62
CA ALA A 149 16.51 -4.28 6.43
C ALA A 149 17.58 -4.31 7.53
N LYS A 150 18.80 -3.85 7.24
CA LYS A 150 19.87 -3.76 8.24
C LYS A 150 19.48 -2.87 9.40
N TRP A 151 18.99 -1.66 9.10
CA TRP A 151 18.54 -0.72 10.12
C TRP A 151 17.32 -1.28 10.88
N LEU A 152 16.35 -1.83 10.15
CA LEU A 152 15.15 -2.42 10.77
C LEU A 152 15.49 -3.54 11.76
N ALA A 153 16.56 -4.29 11.51
CA ALA A 153 16.96 -5.46 12.31
C ALA A 153 17.91 -5.15 13.47
N LEU A 154 18.69 -4.05 13.40
CA LEU A 154 19.81 -3.80 14.32
C LEU A 154 19.67 -2.51 15.13
N ASP A 155 19.18 -1.43 14.52
CA ASP A 155 19.29 -0.11 15.14
C ASP A 155 18.05 0.20 16.00
N GLU A 156 18.26 0.65 17.21
CA GLU A 156 17.19 1.03 18.14
C GLU A 156 16.59 2.40 17.80
N VAL A 157 17.38 3.29 17.21
CA VAL A 157 16.98 4.66 16.89
C VAL A 157 16.54 4.76 15.42
N PRO A 158 15.41 5.40 15.11
CA PRO A 158 14.99 5.61 13.74
C PRO A 158 15.94 6.57 13.01
N PRO A 159 16.14 6.39 11.69
CA PRO A 159 16.88 7.36 10.91
C PRO A 159 16.15 8.71 10.90
N PRO A 160 16.87 9.81 10.64
CA PRO A 160 16.25 11.12 10.56
C PRO A 160 15.19 11.15 9.46
N ALA A 161 14.09 11.85 9.73
CA ALA A 161 13.06 12.07 8.72
C ALA A 161 13.58 12.98 7.61
N LEU A 162 13.14 12.70 6.39
CA LEU A 162 13.39 13.56 5.25
C LEU A 162 12.55 14.85 5.35
N SER A 163 13.01 15.91 4.69
CA SER A 163 12.25 17.18 4.57
C SER A 163 11.04 17.10 3.63
N VAL A 164 10.84 15.95 3.00
CA VAL A 164 9.71 15.68 2.08
C VAL A 164 8.41 15.58 2.88
N GLN A 165 7.35 16.17 2.36
CA GLN A 165 6.03 16.19 2.99
C GLN A 165 5.02 15.40 2.17
N TRP A 166 4.06 14.79 2.85
CA TRP A 166 2.89 14.22 2.21
C TRP A 166 2.04 15.29 1.54
N SER A 167 1.43 14.94 0.43
CA SER A 167 0.42 15.78 -0.21
C SER A 167 -0.78 15.99 0.73
N ASN A 168 -1.37 17.18 0.68
CA ASN A 168 -2.62 17.47 1.38
C ASN A 168 -3.84 16.74 0.77
N ARG A 169 -3.69 16.17 -0.42
CA ARG A 169 -4.73 15.34 -1.05
C ARG A 169 -4.70 13.95 -0.40
N LYS A 170 -5.85 13.53 0.14
CA LYS A 170 -6.02 12.18 0.64
C LYS A 170 -6.90 11.37 -0.27
N TYR A 171 -6.43 10.18 -0.59
CA TYR A 171 -7.17 9.22 -1.39
C TYR A 171 -7.74 8.15 -0.46
N SER A 172 -9.06 7.91 -0.58
CA SER A 172 -9.80 7.02 0.32
C SER A 172 -10.69 6.06 -0.48
N ARG A 173 -11.14 4.99 0.18
CA ARG A 173 -12.15 4.08 -0.40
C ARG A 173 -13.41 4.82 -0.83
N LYS A 174 -13.83 5.86 -0.08
CA LYS A 174 -14.97 6.71 -0.44
C LYS A 174 -14.72 7.46 -1.74
N LYS A 175 -13.50 8.05 -1.88
CA LYS A 175 -13.12 8.76 -3.12
C LYS A 175 -13.04 7.79 -4.30
N TYR A 176 -12.48 6.58 -4.10
CA TYR A 176 -12.43 5.56 -5.14
C TYR A 176 -13.85 5.17 -5.62
N ARG A 177 -14.77 4.91 -4.68
CA ARG A 177 -16.17 4.61 -5.01
C ARG A 177 -16.84 5.76 -5.77
N ALA A 178 -16.58 7.01 -5.38
CA ALA A 178 -17.08 8.18 -6.10
C ALA A 178 -16.55 8.28 -7.53
N MET A 179 -15.35 7.78 -7.82
CA MET A 179 -14.85 7.69 -9.20
C MET A 179 -15.57 6.60 -10.01
N CYS A 180 -16.03 5.54 -9.35
CA CYS A 180 -16.81 4.47 -9.95
C CYS A 180 -18.31 4.79 -10.06
N ASP A 181 -18.80 5.78 -9.34
CA ASP A 181 -20.18 6.27 -9.48
C ASP A 181 -20.25 7.25 -10.65
N ILE A 182 -20.81 6.79 -11.79
CA ILE A 182 -20.78 7.50 -13.06
C ILE A 182 -22.04 8.39 -13.17
N PRO A 183 -21.90 9.72 -13.17
CA PRO A 183 -23.03 10.62 -13.34
C PRO A 183 -23.60 10.55 -14.77
N LEU A 184 -24.91 10.77 -14.91
CA LEU A 184 -25.60 10.65 -16.21
C LEU A 184 -25.19 11.72 -17.22
N ASP A 185 -24.68 12.85 -16.76
CA ASP A 185 -24.21 13.98 -17.56
C ASP A 185 -22.69 13.97 -17.84
N ILE A 186 -22.04 12.86 -17.55
CA ILE A 186 -20.58 12.72 -17.79
C ILE A 186 -20.24 12.90 -19.26
N SER A 187 -19.13 13.59 -19.55
CA SER A 187 -18.64 13.69 -20.92
C SER A 187 -18.07 12.35 -21.40
N LYS A 188 -18.09 12.10 -22.72
CA LYS A 188 -17.53 10.89 -23.33
C LYS A 188 -16.06 10.68 -22.94
N GLY A 189 -15.23 11.71 -23.01
CA GLY A 189 -13.81 11.62 -22.70
C GLY A 189 -13.53 11.27 -21.25
N GLU A 190 -14.28 11.86 -20.32
CA GLU A 190 -14.16 11.56 -18.89
C GLU A 190 -14.65 10.12 -18.58
N LEU A 191 -15.74 9.69 -19.21
CA LEU A 191 -16.22 8.31 -19.07
C LEU A 191 -15.16 7.30 -19.52
N GLU A 192 -14.61 7.48 -20.73
CA GLU A 192 -13.55 6.61 -21.28
C GLU A 192 -12.33 6.60 -20.35
N HIS A 193 -11.94 7.75 -19.82
CA HIS A 193 -10.82 7.87 -18.88
C HIS A 193 -11.09 7.11 -17.59
N ARG A 194 -12.26 7.28 -16.98
CA ARG A 194 -12.63 6.52 -15.75
C ARG A 194 -12.72 5.02 -16.02
N LEU A 195 -13.33 4.60 -17.13
CA LEU A 195 -13.41 3.18 -17.47
C LEU A 195 -12.03 2.57 -17.67
N LYS A 196 -11.11 3.27 -18.30
CA LYS A 196 -9.73 2.83 -18.49
C LYS A 196 -9.00 2.58 -17.16
N ILE A 197 -9.22 3.42 -16.16
CA ILE A 197 -8.48 3.36 -14.88
C ILE A 197 -9.20 2.52 -13.82
N PHE A 198 -10.51 2.67 -13.70
CA PHE A 198 -11.30 2.06 -12.63
C PHE A 198 -12.15 0.86 -13.10
N GLY A 199 -12.13 0.53 -14.40
CA GLY A 199 -13.00 -0.48 -15.02
C GLY A 199 -12.67 -1.94 -14.68
N GLY A 200 -11.52 -2.21 -14.07
CA GLY A 200 -11.02 -3.58 -13.82
C GLY A 200 -11.65 -4.31 -12.63
N ASN A 201 -12.77 -3.84 -12.08
CA ASN A 201 -13.41 -4.41 -10.87
C ASN A 201 -12.46 -4.59 -9.68
N TYR A 202 -11.50 -3.68 -9.55
CA TYR A 202 -10.56 -3.69 -8.43
C TYR A 202 -11.31 -3.50 -7.10
N PHE A 203 -10.89 -4.21 -6.09
CA PHE A 203 -11.47 -4.14 -4.74
C PHE A 203 -12.98 -4.46 -4.67
N GLY A 204 -13.52 -5.20 -5.65
CA GLY A 204 -14.95 -5.51 -5.74
C GLY A 204 -15.85 -4.31 -6.09
N VAL A 205 -15.26 -3.24 -6.66
CA VAL A 205 -15.96 -2.02 -7.07
C VAL A 205 -15.64 -1.74 -8.53
N SER A 206 -16.68 -1.62 -9.36
CA SER A 206 -16.57 -1.27 -10.79
C SER A 206 -17.46 -0.06 -11.12
N PRO A 207 -17.12 0.68 -12.18
CA PRO A 207 -17.93 1.81 -12.63
C PRO A 207 -19.37 1.40 -12.92
N ALA A 208 -20.32 2.18 -12.39
CA ALA A 208 -21.76 1.93 -12.53
C ALA A 208 -22.52 3.25 -12.68
N ILE A 209 -23.65 3.17 -13.38
CA ILE A 209 -24.67 4.23 -13.47
C ILE A 209 -25.86 3.79 -12.62
N HIS A 210 -26.44 4.71 -11.85
CA HIS A 210 -27.65 4.48 -11.10
C HIS A 210 -28.81 5.25 -11.74
N LEU A 211 -29.85 4.53 -12.17
CA LEU A 211 -31.03 5.11 -12.78
C LEU A 211 -32.30 4.51 -12.15
N HIS A 212 -33.15 5.34 -11.58
CA HIS A 212 -34.42 4.91 -10.93
C HIS A 212 -34.25 3.77 -9.92
N GLY A 213 -33.13 3.75 -9.17
CA GLY A 213 -32.83 2.71 -8.19
C GLY A 213 -32.25 1.42 -8.76
N VAL A 214 -31.99 1.37 -10.08
CA VAL A 214 -31.34 0.26 -10.77
C VAL A 214 -29.87 0.61 -11.04
N GLU A 215 -28.98 -0.33 -10.73
CA GLU A 215 -27.55 -0.21 -11.01
C GLU A 215 -27.21 -0.86 -12.36
N PHE A 216 -26.56 -0.12 -13.24
CA PHE A 216 -26.02 -0.59 -14.52
C PHE A 216 -24.50 -0.54 -14.47
N ARG A 217 -23.85 -1.69 -14.48
CA ARG A 217 -22.39 -1.79 -14.42
C ARG A 217 -21.79 -1.83 -15.83
N ALA A 218 -20.66 -1.17 -15.97
CA ALA A 218 -19.85 -1.30 -17.18
C ALA A 218 -19.34 -2.75 -17.29
N VAL A 219 -19.61 -3.39 -18.42
CA VAL A 219 -18.99 -4.68 -18.77
C VAL A 219 -17.70 -4.33 -19.53
N THR A 220 -16.56 -4.41 -18.84
CA THR A 220 -15.26 -4.34 -19.50
C THR A 220 -14.95 -5.71 -20.08
N GLN A 221 -14.68 -5.78 -21.38
CA GLN A 221 -14.17 -7.04 -21.95
C GLN A 221 -12.87 -7.43 -21.23
N PRO A 222 -12.64 -8.70 -20.90
CA PRO A 222 -11.36 -9.15 -20.38
C PRO A 222 -10.25 -8.66 -21.32
N SER A 223 -9.20 -8.05 -20.78
CA SER A 223 -8.02 -7.78 -21.60
C SER A 223 -7.47 -9.13 -22.10
N ALA A 224 -6.91 -9.15 -23.31
CA ALA A 224 -6.36 -10.36 -23.93
C ALA A 224 -5.36 -11.13 -23.03
N VAL A 225 -4.82 -10.48 -22.00
CA VAL A 225 -3.96 -11.10 -20.97
C VAL A 225 -4.77 -12.01 -20.03
N ALA A 226 -6.02 -11.67 -19.70
CA ALA A 226 -6.87 -12.51 -18.85
C ALA A 226 -7.38 -13.76 -19.57
N GLU A 227 -7.49 -13.72 -20.91
CA GLU A 227 -7.83 -14.92 -21.71
C GLU A 227 -6.70 -15.94 -21.74
N ILE A 228 -5.44 -15.50 -21.71
CA ILE A 228 -4.27 -16.39 -21.69
C ILE A 228 -4.15 -17.13 -20.34
N GLU A 229 -4.49 -16.48 -19.23
CA GLU A 229 -4.49 -17.12 -17.91
C GLU A 229 -5.62 -18.14 -17.70
N MET A 230 -6.75 -17.98 -18.39
CA MET A 230 -7.86 -18.96 -18.35
C MET A 230 -7.59 -20.19 -19.23
N LEU A 231 -6.85 -20.04 -20.33
CA LEU A 231 -6.50 -21.15 -21.24
C LEU A 231 -5.34 -22.02 -20.72
N GLY A 232 -4.64 -21.61 -19.69
CA GLY A 232 -3.52 -22.36 -19.09
C GLY A 232 -3.91 -23.19 -17.85
N ARG A 233 -5.19 -23.40 -17.57
CA ARG A 233 -5.70 -24.14 -16.39
C ARG A 233 -6.46 -25.43 -16.72
N ASP A 234 -6.28 -25.99 -17.91
CA ASP A 234 -6.74 -27.34 -18.28
C ASP A 234 -5.63 -28.38 -18.18
#